data_400991fce65635c622f730c3e71b08ce
#
_entry.id   400991fce65635c622f730c3e71b08ce
#
_cell.length_a   1.000
_cell.length_b   1.000
_cell.length_c   1.000
_cell.angle_alpha   90.00
_cell.angle_beta   90.00
_cell.angle_gamma   90.00
#
_symmetry.space_group_name_H-M   'P 1'
#
loop_
_entity.id
_entity.type
_entity.pdbx_description
1 polymer ?
#
loop_
_entity_poly.entity_id
_entity_poly.type
_entity_poly.pdbx_seq_one_letter_code
_entity_poly.pdbx_strand_id
1 'polypeptide(L)' 'IAIDKEGNLYIADVGNNRIRKVDTKLNVVTTIAGSGAAGYKDGDPLEAQFNQPWGVYLDKNEFLYIADQNNHCIRKLAIE' A
#
# COMPACT_ATOMS: atom_id res chain seq x y z
N ILE A 1 -6.29 -6.84 2.58
CA ILE A 1 -5.36 -7.60 1.72
C ILE A 1 -5.91 -7.69 0.31
N ALA A 2 -5.07 -7.44 -0.66
CA ALA A 2 -5.40 -7.64 -2.07
C ALA A 2 -4.40 -8.64 -2.67
N ILE A 3 -4.82 -9.31 -3.75
CA ILE A 3 -4.01 -10.35 -4.38
C ILE A 3 -3.94 -10.03 -5.87
N ASP A 4 -2.73 -10.05 -6.45
CA ASP A 4 -2.58 -9.83 -7.88
C ASP A 4 -2.63 -11.17 -8.66
N LYS A 5 -2.48 -11.08 -9.99
CA LYS A 5 -2.60 -12.26 -10.86
C LYS A 5 -1.51 -13.29 -10.61
N GLU A 6 -0.35 -12.86 -10.14
CA GLU A 6 0.77 -13.74 -9.85
C GLU A 6 0.71 -14.31 -8.44
N GLY A 7 -0.28 -13.94 -7.65
CA GLY A 7 -0.44 -14.44 -6.30
C GLY A 7 0.27 -13.62 -5.24
N ASN A 8 0.82 -12.46 -5.59
CA ASN A 8 1.43 -11.57 -4.60
C ASN A 8 0.36 -10.89 -3.76
N LEU A 9 0.65 -10.70 -2.50
CA LEU A 9 -0.27 -10.05 -1.56
C LEU A 9 0.12 -8.60 -1.33
N TYR A 10 -0.89 -7.75 -1.21
CA TYR A 10 -0.70 -6.34 -0.86
C TYR A 10 -1.40 -6.09 0.47
N ILE A 11 -0.69 -5.49 1.40
CA ILE A 11 -1.14 -5.37 2.79
C ILE A 11 -0.96 -3.94 3.26
N ALA A 12 -2.02 -3.38 3.87
CA ALA A 12 -1.90 -2.12 4.58
C ALA A 12 -1.34 -2.41 5.96
N ASP A 13 -0.12 -1.94 6.21
CA ASP A 13 0.55 -2.14 7.49
C ASP A 13 0.21 -0.96 8.39
N VAL A 14 -0.94 -1.06 9.03
CA VAL A 14 -1.58 0.04 9.75
C VAL A 14 -0.68 0.66 10.81
N GLY A 15 -0.03 -0.17 11.61
CA GLY A 15 0.80 0.32 12.70
C GLY A 15 2.10 0.97 12.26
N ASN A 16 2.50 0.78 11.00
CA ASN A 16 3.75 1.31 10.48
C ASN A 16 3.56 2.32 9.35
N ASN A 17 2.32 2.64 9.02
CA ASN A 17 1.98 3.63 7.99
C ASN A 17 2.65 3.33 6.66
N ARG A 18 2.63 2.06 6.27
CA ARG A 18 3.25 1.57 5.04
C ARG A 18 2.32 0.61 4.32
N ILE A 19 2.58 0.47 3.02
CA ILE A 19 1.95 -0.55 2.20
C ILE A 19 3.02 -1.57 1.84
N ARG A 20 2.75 -2.84 2.12
CA ARG A 20 3.69 -3.93 1.93
C ARG A 20 3.24 -4.85 0.82
N LYS A 21 4.19 -5.46 0.15
CA LYS A 21 3.95 -6.51 -0.83
C LYS A 21 4.65 -7.78 -0.36
N VAL A 22 3.92 -8.90 -0.40
CA VAL A 22 4.48 -10.21 -0.09
C VAL A 22 4.60 -10.99 -1.38
N ASP A 23 5.83 -11.32 -1.76
CA ASP A 23 6.08 -12.24 -2.87
C ASP A 23 5.96 -13.64 -2.31
N THR A 24 4.85 -14.32 -2.64
CA THR A 24 4.56 -15.61 -2.05
C THR A 24 5.44 -16.73 -2.59
N LYS A 25 6.05 -16.54 -3.75
CA LYS A 25 6.96 -17.55 -4.31
C LYS A 25 8.32 -17.50 -3.62
N LEU A 26 8.79 -16.31 -3.29
CA LEU A 26 10.10 -16.11 -2.68
C LEU A 26 10.01 -15.92 -1.17
N ASN A 27 8.80 -15.77 -0.63
CA ASN A 27 8.57 -15.45 0.78
C ASN A 27 9.28 -14.17 1.21
N VAL A 28 9.21 -13.15 0.35
CA VAL A 28 9.88 -11.87 0.60
C VAL A 28 8.81 -10.80 0.81
N VAL A 29 8.98 -10.01 1.86
CA VAL A 29 8.12 -8.85 2.15
C VAL A 29 8.89 -7.58 1.83
N THR A 30 8.29 -6.72 1.01
CA THR A 30 8.90 -5.44 0.65
C THR A 30 7.92 -4.31 0.93
N THR A 31 8.47 -3.12 1.16
CA THR A 31 7.68 -1.89 1.28
C THR A 31 7.53 -1.30 -0.11
N ILE A 32 6.31 -1.09 -0.57
CA ILE A 32 6.07 -0.47 -1.88
C ILE A 32 5.58 0.96 -1.76
N ALA A 33 5.12 1.38 -0.61
CA ALA A 33 4.69 2.76 -0.39
C ALA A 33 4.72 3.09 1.10
N GLY A 34 4.93 4.35 1.41
CA GLY A 34 4.94 4.86 2.76
C GLY A 34 6.35 4.99 3.32
N SER A 35 6.64 6.15 3.92
CA SER A 35 7.92 6.39 4.56
C SER A 35 7.97 5.84 5.99
N GLY A 36 6.81 5.50 6.55
CA GLY A 36 6.68 5.07 7.93
C GLY A 36 6.24 6.20 8.85
N ALA A 37 6.48 7.45 8.47
CA ALA A 37 5.99 8.58 9.25
C ALA A 37 4.50 8.79 8.99
N ALA A 38 3.74 9.00 10.06
CA ALA A 38 2.33 9.32 9.91
C ALA A 38 2.19 10.71 9.30
N GLY A 39 1.25 10.85 8.36
CA GLY A 39 1.02 12.14 7.74
C GLY A 39 0.27 12.01 6.43
N TYR A 40 0.20 13.10 5.70
CA TYR A 40 -0.43 13.13 4.39
C TYR A 40 0.53 13.77 3.41
N LYS A 41 1.08 12.98 2.51
CA LYS A 41 2.02 13.45 1.49
C LYS A 41 1.94 12.53 0.29
N ASP A 42 1.72 13.10 -0.89
CA ASP A 42 1.80 12.39 -2.16
C ASP A 42 3.20 12.55 -2.75
N GLY A 43 3.46 11.90 -3.85
CA GLY A 43 4.75 11.96 -4.53
C GLY A 43 5.31 10.58 -4.74
N ASP A 44 6.62 10.43 -4.63
CA ASP A 44 7.25 9.13 -4.79
C ASP A 44 6.67 8.14 -3.78
N PRO A 45 6.35 6.90 -4.21
CA PRO A 45 5.68 5.95 -3.31
C PRO A 45 6.41 5.75 -1.98
N LEU A 46 7.72 5.62 -1.99
CA LEU A 46 8.46 5.36 -0.76
C LEU A 46 8.60 6.59 0.12
N GLU A 47 8.32 7.78 -0.41
CA GLU A 47 8.35 9.02 0.37
C GLU A 47 6.96 9.48 0.77
N ALA A 48 5.93 8.86 0.25
CA ALA A 48 4.57 9.20 0.59
C ALA A 48 4.31 8.97 2.07
N GLN A 49 3.34 9.70 2.61
CA GLN A 49 2.95 9.55 4.00
C GLN A 49 1.49 9.14 4.06
N PHE A 50 1.23 8.09 4.82
CA PHE A 50 -0.10 7.62 5.15
C PHE A 50 -0.32 7.80 6.64
N ASN A 51 -1.56 7.74 7.06
CA ASN A 51 -1.86 7.79 8.49
C ASN A 51 -2.86 6.69 8.81
N GLN A 52 -2.37 5.58 9.31
CA GLN A 52 -3.12 4.36 9.61
C GLN A 52 -3.91 3.87 8.41
N PRO A 53 -3.22 3.52 7.30
CA PRO A 53 -3.91 2.95 6.15
C PRO A 53 -4.55 1.63 6.56
N TRP A 54 -5.82 1.45 6.23
CA TRP A 54 -6.59 0.32 6.75
C TRP A 54 -6.82 -0.76 5.72
N GLY A 55 -7.32 -0.40 4.55
CA GLY A 55 -7.69 -1.36 3.54
C GLY A 55 -7.03 -1.09 2.22
N VAL A 56 -6.89 -2.14 1.42
CA VAL A 56 -6.35 -2.02 0.06
C VAL A 56 -7.26 -2.76 -0.91
N TYR A 57 -7.35 -2.25 -2.12
CA TYR A 57 -8.10 -2.84 -3.21
C TYR A 57 -7.29 -2.71 -4.49
N LEU A 58 -7.13 -3.80 -5.22
CA LEU A 58 -6.39 -3.82 -6.47
C LEU A 58 -7.38 -3.92 -7.63
N ASP A 59 -7.31 -2.98 -8.59
CA ASP A 59 -8.16 -3.08 -9.75
C ASP A 59 -7.47 -3.87 -10.88
N LYS A 60 -8.22 -4.10 -11.96
CA LYS A 60 -7.71 -4.92 -13.06
C LYS A 60 -6.65 -4.20 -13.89
N ASN A 61 -6.48 -2.91 -13.70
CA ASN A 61 -5.47 -2.11 -14.39
C ASN A 61 -4.20 -1.94 -13.56
N GLU A 62 -4.11 -2.68 -12.45
CA GLU A 62 -2.93 -2.69 -11.56
C GLU A 62 -2.73 -1.37 -10.83
N PHE A 63 -3.84 -0.71 -10.49
CA PHE A 63 -3.83 0.38 -9.53
C PHE A 63 -4.30 -0.14 -8.18
N LEU A 64 -3.56 0.20 -7.16
CA LEU A 64 -3.91 -0.15 -5.79
C LEU A 64 -4.56 1.07 -5.12
N TYR A 65 -5.74 0.86 -4.57
CA TYR A 65 -6.47 1.90 -3.85
C TYR A 65 -6.34 1.63 -2.37
N ILE A 66 -5.98 2.66 -1.63
CA ILE A 66 -5.65 2.56 -0.21
C ILE A 66 -6.60 3.44 0.58
N ALA A 67 -7.33 2.84 1.52
CA ALA A 67 -8.16 3.59 2.45
C ALA A 67 -7.23 4.17 3.52
N ASP A 68 -6.87 5.44 3.38
CA ASP A 68 -5.96 6.13 4.28
C ASP A 68 -6.79 6.71 5.42
N GLN A 69 -7.10 5.88 6.40
CA GLN A 69 -8.19 6.10 7.33
C GLN A 69 -8.11 7.43 8.08
N ASN A 70 -6.98 7.72 8.70
CA ASN A 70 -6.87 8.93 9.50
C ASN A 70 -6.72 10.20 8.68
N ASN A 71 -6.50 10.08 7.37
CA ASN A 71 -6.51 11.21 6.45
C ASN A 71 -7.86 11.35 5.74
N HIS A 72 -8.81 10.46 6.02
CA HIS A 72 -10.19 10.52 5.51
C HIS A 72 -10.25 10.56 3.98
N CYS A 73 -9.40 9.79 3.31
CA CYS A 73 -9.36 9.78 1.85
C CYS A 73 -8.93 8.43 1.31
N ILE A 74 -9.16 8.26 0.00
CA ILE A 74 -8.67 7.11 -0.74
C ILE A 74 -7.47 7.55 -1.53
N ARG A 75 -6.37 6.81 -1.41
CA ARG A 75 -5.13 7.08 -2.13
C ARG A 75 -4.98 6.04 -3.24
N LYS A 76 -4.36 6.45 -4.34
CA LYS A 76 -4.19 5.60 -5.51
C LYS A 76 -2.71 5.42 -5.81
N LEU A 77 -2.29 4.19 -6.05
CA LEU A 77 -0.90 3.85 -6.29
C LEU A 77 -0.82 2.98 -7.53
N ALA A 78 0.06 3.35 -8.48
CA ALA A 78 0.39 2.50 -9.61
C ALA A 78 1.45 1.51 -9.14
N ILE A 79 1.17 0.21 -9.30
CA ILE A 79 2.08 -0.83 -8.83
C ILE A 79 2.90 -1.44 -9.95
N GLU A 80 2.71 -0.96 -11.16
CA GLU A 80 3.43 -1.43 -12.33
C GLU A 80 4.55 -0.49 -12.68
#